data_a6fecf3748ab98731a6a51fca277a803
#
_entry.id   a6fecf3748ab98731a6a51fca277a803
#
_cell.length_a   1.000
_cell.length_b   1.000
_cell.length_c   1.000
_cell.angle_alpha   90.00
_cell.angle_beta   90.00
_cell.angle_gamma   90.00
#
_symmetry.space_group_name_H-M   'P 1'
#
loop_
_entity.id
_entity.type
_entity.pdbx_description
1 polymer ?
#
loop_
_entity_poly.entity_id
_entity_poly.type
_entity_poly.pdbx_seq_one_letter_code
_entity_poly.pdbx_strand_id
1 'polypeptide(L)'
;MSDTPATSLPTLDRLAIDAASVDAAITGRMSVRAFLPKPVPKDLIAHLLRVASRAPSGTNTQPWKVYVLQGAARDNLVQKVCAAQDAVRDNPALAGEYVDSYDYYPEKWVSPFIDRRRENGWGLYGLLGITKGDKDKMYAQHQR
;
A
#
# COMPACT_ATOMS: atom_id res chain seq x y z
N MET A 1 3.65 51.77 -8.46
CA MET A 1 2.58 50.81 -8.15
C MET A 1 2.44 49.94 -9.39
N SER A 2 3.03 48.77 -9.36
CA SER A 2 3.00 47.79 -10.50
C SER A 2 1.80 46.90 -10.33
N ASP A 3 0.80 47.08 -11.21
CA ASP A 3 -0.32 46.17 -11.33
C ASP A 3 0.16 44.81 -11.79
N THR A 4 0.19 43.83 -10.89
CA THR A 4 0.37 42.45 -11.25
C THR A 4 -0.97 41.94 -11.81
N PRO A 5 -1.03 41.45 -13.06
CA PRO A 5 -2.29 40.95 -13.60
C PRO A 5 -2.76 39.75 -12.78
N ALA A 6 -4.00 39.83 -12.30
CA ALA A 6 -4.65 38.71 -11.65
C ALA A 6 -4.69 37.48 -12.60
N THR A 7 -3.96 36.47 -12.28
CA THR A 7 -4.00 35.20 -12.99
C THR A 7 -5.39 34.60 -12.80
N SER A 8 -6.24 34.68 -13.82
CA SER A 8 -7.57 34.06 -13.80
C SER A 8 -7.40 32.55 -13.60
N LEU A 9 -7.98 32.02 -12.55
CA LEU A 9 -8.08 30.57 -12.36
C LEU A 9 -8.77 29.95 -13.59
N PRO A 10 -8.27 28.80 -14.08
CA PRO A 10 -8.92 28.09 -15.18
C PRO A 10 -10.36 27.76 -14.77
N THR A 11 -11.31 28.14 -15.58
CA THR A 11 -12.73 27.79 -15.40
C THR A 11 -12.88 26.27 -15.38
N LEU A 12 -13.70 25.74 -14.47
CA LEU A 12 -13.99 24.29 -14.32
C LEU A 12 -14.44 23.61 -15.62
N ASP A 13 -14.98 24.38 -16.58
CA ASP A 13 -15.36 23.90 -17.93
C ASP A 13 -14.19 23.36 -18.76
N ARG A 14 -12.94 23.63 -18.38
CA ARG A 14 -11.75 23.05 -19.02
C ARG A 14 -11.36 21.68 -18.51
N LEU A 15 -11.93 21.26 -17.40
CA LEU A 15 -11.76 19.91 -16.86
C LEU A 15 -12.99 19.11 -17.31
N ALA A 16 -12.98 18.59 -18.52
CA ALA A 16 -13.89 17.52 -18.92
C ALA A 16 -13.53 16.28 -18.07
N ILE A 17 -13.87 16.35 -16.76
CA ILE A 17 -13.70 15.22 -15.86
C ILE A 17 -14.78 14.23 -16.24
N ASP A 18 -14.37 13.11 -16.84
CA ASP A 18 -15.26 11.98 -17.03
C ASP A 18 -15.54 11.33 -15.67
N ALA A 19 -16.66 11.70 -15.06
CA ALA A 19 -17.07 11.19 -13.76
C ALA A 19 -17.20 9.65 -13.79
N ALA A 20 -17.64 9.07 -14.90
CA ALA A 20 -17.75 7.62 -15.03
C ALA A 20 -16.40 6.91 -14.94
N SER A 21 -15.34 7.47 -15.51
CA SER A 21 -13.97 6.93 -15.37
C SER A 21 -13.45 7.03 -13.94
N VAL A 22 -13.76 8.12 -13.23
CA VAL A 22 -13.39 8.30 -11.81
C VAL A 22 -14.13 7.27 -10.95
N ASP A 23 -15.43 7.14 -11.12
CA ASP A 23 -16.26 6.18 -10.38
C ASP A 23 -15.78 4.74 -10.64
N ALA A 24 -15.49 4.40 -11.90
CA ALA A 24 -14.96 3.08 -12.26
C ALA A 24 -13.59 2.80 -11.59
N ALA A 25 -12.70 3.79 -11.52
CA ALA A 25 -11.42 3.64 -10.85
C ALA A 25 -11.58 3.42 -9.33
N ILE A 26 -12.51 4.13 -8.69
CA ILE A 26 -12.77 4.01 -7.25
C ILE A 26 -13.46 2.69 -6.93
N THR A 27 -14.53 2.36 -7.65
CA THR A 27 -15.37 1.18 -7.36
C THR A 27 -14.73 -0.13 -7.83
N GLY A 28 -13.94 -0.09 -8.90
CA GLY A 28 -13.21 -1.24 -9.42
C GLY A 28 -11.92 -1.58 -8.67
N ARG A 29 -11.47 -0.73 -7.74
CA ARG A 29 -10.24 -0.97 -6.97
C ARG A 29 -10.40 -2.19 -6.06
N MET A 30 -9.41 -3.08 -6.11
CA MET A 30 -9.29 -4.20 -5.18
C MET A 30 -7.86 -4.26 -4.60
N SER A 31 -7.70 -4.95 -3.47
CA SER A 31 -6.39 -5.22 -2.89
C SER A 31 -5.78 -6.47 -3.52
N VAL A 32 -4.99 -6.29 -4.56
CA VAL A 32 -4.28 -7.40 -5.24
C VAL A 32 -3.04 -7.76 -4.43
N ARG A 33 -2.85 -9.06 -4.16
CA ARG A 33 -1.73 -9.59 -3.35
C ARG A 33 -0.89 -10.64 -4.07
N ALA A 34 -1.38 -11.16 -5.19
CA ALA A 34 -0.62 -12.08 -6.04
C ALA A 34 -0.43 -11.44 -7.41
N PHE A 35 0.80 -11.35 -7.85
CA PHE A 35 1.17 -10.72 -9.11
C PHE A 35 1.79 -11.74 -10.05
N LEU A 36 1.62 -11.53 -11.34
CA LEU A 36 2.28 -12.34 -12.36
C LEU A 36 3.78 -11.99 -12.40
N PRO A 37 4.66 -12.96 -12.72
CA PRO A 37 6.09 -12.72 -12.91
C PRO A 37 6.35 -12.01 -14.26
N LYS A 38 5.69 -10.88 -14.48
CA LYS A 38 5.76 -10.13 -15.73
C LYS A 38 6.52 -8.82 -15.50
N PRO A 39 7.54 -8.50 -16.31
CA PRO A 39 8.28 -7.26 -16.17
C PRO A 39 7.38 -6.06 -16.42
N VAL A 40 7.56 -5.01 -15.62
CA VAL A 40 6.87 -3.73 -15.78
C VAL A 40 7.83 -2.74 -16.47
N PRO A 41 7.44 -2.15 -17.62
CA PRO A 41 8.27 -1.19 -18.34
C PRO A 41 8.59 0.06 -17.50
N LYS A 42 9.79 0.60 -17.67
CA LYS A 42 10.25 1.79 -16.91
C LYS A 42 9.41 3.04 -17.18
N ASP A 43 8.96 3.22 -18.40
CA ASP A 43 8.09 4.34 -18.81
C ASP A 43 6.72 4.27 -18.15
N LEU A 44 6.15 3.06 -17.99
CA LEU A 44 4.92 2.85 -17.24
C LEU A 44 5.12 3.20 -15.75
N ILE A 45 6.22 2.75 -15.14
CA ILE A 45 6.55 3.10 -13.75
C ILE A 45 6.71 4.61 -13.60
N ALA A 46 7.45 5.25 -14.49
CA ALA A 46 7.64 6.70 -14.49
C ALA A 46 6.29 7.46 -14.66
N HIS A 47 5.39 6.94 -15.49
CA HIS A 47 4.05 7.48 -15.65
C HIS A 47 3.25 7.38 -14.34
N LEU A 48 3.21 6.19 -13.72
CA LEU A 48 2.50 5.96 -12.46
C LEU A 48 3.03 6.87 -11.34
N LEU A 49 4.34 7.05 -11.23
CA LEU A 49 4.95 7.94 -10.25
C LEU A 49 4.58 9.41 -10.49
N ARG A 50 4.55 9.87 -11.76
CA ARG A 50 4.08 11.23 -12.08
C ARG A 50 2.63 11.45 -11.70
N VAL A 51 1.76 10.45 -11.91
CA VAL A 51 0.35 10.53 -11.51
C VAL A 51 0.24 10.52 -9.98
N ALA A 52 0.92 9.60 -9.31
CA ALA A 52 0.90 9.46 -7.85
C ALA A 52 1.46 10.71 -7.14
N SER A 53 2.45 11.40 -7.72
CA SER A 53 3.02 12.62 -7.16
C SER A 53 2.04 13.81 -7.12
N ARG A 54 0.86 13.67 -7.75
CA ARG A 54 -0.23 14.67 -7.65
C ARG A 54 -1.02 14.55 -6.36
N ALA A 55 -0.74 13.54 -5.52
CA ALA A 55 -1.36 13.42 -4.21
C ALA A 55 -1.10 14.68 -3.36
N PRO A 56 -2.09 15.15 -2.59
CA PRO A 56 -1.90 16.30 -1.70
C PRO A 56 -0.93 15.96 -0.56
N SER A 57 -0.24 16.97 -0.08
CA SER A 57 0.62 16.87 1.11
C SER A 57 0.45 18.07 2.01
N GLY A 58 0.77 17.96 3.30
CA GLY A 58 0.71 19.07 4.24
C GLY A 58 1.51 20.27 3.72
N THR A 59 0.86 21.44 3.62
CA THR A 59 1.44 22.68 3.05
C THR A 59 2.09 22.51 1.67
N ASN A 60 1.72 21.47 0.94
CA ASN A 60 2.31 21.11 -0.36
C ASN A 60 3.83 20.89 -0.34
N THR A 61 4.35 20.36 0.75
CA THR A 61 5.78 20.11 0.93
C THR A 61 6.32 18.99 0.04
N GLN A 62 5.44 18.12 -0.44
CA GLN A 62 5.74 16.98 -1.34
C GLN A 62 6.96 16.15 -0.87
N PRO A 63 6.94 15.59 0.32
CA PRO A 63 8.10 14.97 0.96
C PRO A 63 8.40 13.55 0.43
N TRP A 64 7.91 13.24 -0.76
CA TRP A 64 7.97 11.90 -1.34
C TRP A 64 9.41 11.47 -1.65
N LYS A 65 9.83 10.35 -1.08
CA LYS A 65 11.03 9.60 -1.49
C LYS A 65 10.58 8.21 -1.90
N VAL A 66 10.69 7.88 -3.17
CA VAL A 66 10.19 6.62 -3.72
C VAL A 66 11.36 5.79 -4.24
N TYR A 67 11.47 4.57 -3.75
CA TYR A 67 12.45 3.58 -4.20
C TYR A 67 11.73 2.50 -5.01
N VAL A 68 12.12 2.32 -6.26
CA VAL A 68 11.57 1.29 -7.14
C VAL A 68 12.59 0.17 -7.28
N LEU A 69 12.22 -1.02 -6.84
CA LEU A 69 13.07 -2.21 -6.87
C LEU A 69 12.50 -3.24 -7.83
N GLN A 70 13.36 -3.78 -8.69
CA GLN A 70 13.01 -4.84 -9.63
C GLN A 70 14.12 -5.90 -9.70
N GLY A 71 13.79 -7.11 -10.15
CA GLY A 71 14.76 -8.22 -10.32
C GLY A 71 15.55 -8.49 -9.03
N ALA A 72 16.85 -8.71 -9.16
CA ALA A 72 17.72 -9.08 -8.04
C ALA A 72 17.70 -8.10 -6.86
N ALA A 73 17.51 -6.80 -7.09
CA ALA A 73 17.42 -5.81 -6.01
C ALA A 73 16.15 -6.00 -5.16
N ARG A 74 15.01 -6.29 -5.83
CA ARG A 74 13.77 -6.66 -5.15
C ARG A 74 13.93 -7.96 -4.38
N ASP A 75 14.49 -8.98 -5.03
CA ASP A 75 14.61 -10.32 -4.44
C ASP A 75 15.53 -10.30 -3.21
N ASN A 76 16.62 -9.54 -3.26
CA ASN A 76 17.49 -9.29 -2.10
C ASN A 76 16.75 -8.64 -0.92
N LEU A 77 15.90 -7.64 -1.20
CA LEU A 77 15.12 -7.01 -0.13
C LEU A 77 14.12 -8.01 0.47
N VAL A 78 13.38 -8.75 -0.36
CA VAL A 78 12.44 -9.78 0.09
C VAL A 78 13.14 -10.82 0.96
N GLN A 79 14.30 -11.34 0.52
CA GLN A 79 15.08 -12.30 1.30
C GLN A 79 15.47 -11.76 2.68
N LYS A 80 15.93 -10.51 2.76
CA LYS A 80 16.30 -9.88 4.04
C LYS A 80 15.09 -9.71 4.97
N VAL A 81 13.95 -9.29 4.43
CA VAL A 81 12.72 -9.11 5.22
C VAL A 81 12.21 -10.47 5.72
N CYS A 82 12.19 -11.50 4.88
CA CYS A 82 11.80 -12.84 5.29
C CYS A 82 12.75 -13.40 6.37
N ALA A 83 14.06 -13.22 6.20
CA ALA A 83 15.04 -13.66 7.21
C ALA A 83 14.86 -12.95 8.57
N ALA A 84 14.54 -11.65 8.56
CA ALA A 84 14.23 -10.93 9.80
C ALA A 84 12.93 -11.45 10.45
N GLN A 85 11.92 -11.77 9.66
CA GLN A 85 10.68 -12.37 10.15
C GLN A 85 10.91 -13.76 10.75
N ASP A 86 11.74 -14.60 10.11
CA ASP A 86 12.13 -15.91 10.62
C ASP A 86 12.88 -15.77 11.94
N ALA A 87 13.83 -14.84 12.04
CA ALA A 87 14.58 -14.58 13.27
C ALA A 87 13.68 -14.19 14.46
N VAL A 88 12.67 -13.35 14.23
CA VAL A 88 11.67 -12.98 15.25
C VAL A 88 10.79 -14.17 15.63
N ARG A 89 10.42 -15.03 14.68
CA ARG A 89 9.67 -16.25 14.96
C ARG A 89 10.44 -17.20 15.87
N ASP A 90 11.73 -17.36 15.59
CA ASP A 90 12.61 -18.25 16.37
C ASP A 90 13.01 -17.65 17.73
N ASN A 91 13.13 -16.32 17.80
CA ASN A 91 13.43 -15.58 19.01
C ASN A 91 12.52 -14.36 19.18
N PRO A 92 11.36 -14.49 19.84
CA PRO A 92 10.39 -13.39 20.03
C PRO A 92 10.95 -12.16 20.74
N ALA A 93 12.08 -12.26 21.46
CA ALA A 93 12.72 -11.12 22.12
C ALA A 93 13.20 -10.07 21.09
N LEU A 94 13.47 -10.48 19.85
CA LEU A 94 13.87 -9.58 18.76
C LEU A 94 12.71 -8.72 18.22
N ALA A 95 11.47 -9.01 18.58
CA ALA A 95 10.31 -8.24 18.10
C ALA A 95 10.41 -6.74 18.46
N GLY A 96 11.08 -6.41 19.57
CA GLY A 96 11.31 -5.02 19.98
C GLY A 96 12.20 -4.21 19.05
N GLU A 97 12.97 -4.84 18.17
CA GLU A 97 13.79 -4.19 17.16
C GLU A 97 12.98 -3.77 15.91
N TYR A 98 11.76 -4.33 15.74
CA TYR A 98 10.91 -4.17 14.56
C TYR A 98 9.54 -3.60 14.94
N VAL A 99 9.53 -2.64 15.84
CA VAL A 99 8.28 -1.96 16.24
C VAL A 99 7.92 -0.84 15.26
N ASP A 100 6.62 -0.61 15.12
CA ASP A 100 6.11 0.53 14.36
C ASP A 100 6.60 1.85 14.98
N SER A 101 6.89 2.83 14.14
CA SER A 101 7.31 4.17 14.61
C SER A 101 6.16 5.00 15.17
N TYR A 102 4.93 4.52 15.06
CA TYR A 102 3.70 5.11 15.58
C TYR A 102 2.64 4.02 15.78
N ASP A 103 1.61 4.30 16.57
CA ASP A 103 0.51 3.37 16.84
C ASP A 103 -0.39 3.22 15.61
N TYR A 104 -0.09 2.22 14.79
CA TYR A 104 -0.85 1.93 13.56
C TYR A 104 -2.25 1.36 13.85
N TYR A 105 -2.38 0.60 14.91
CA TYR A 105 -3.65 0.00 15.35
C TYR A 105 -4.07 0.54 16.71
N PRO A 106 -5.38 0.61 16.98
CA PRO A 106 -5.86 0.99 18.30
C PRO A 106 -5.45 -0.07 19.34
N GLU A 107 -5.09 0.35 20.55
CA GLU A 107 -4.80 -0.55 21.67
C GLU A 107 -5.97 -1.50 21.94
N LYS A 108 -7.18 -0.98 21.86
CA LYS A 108 -8.41 -1.75 22.09
C LYS A 108 -9.32 -1.70 20.87
N TRP A 109 -9.53 -2.86 20.28
CA TRP A 109 -10.46 -3.02 19.17
C TRP A 109 -11.91 -3.09 19.66
N VAL A 110 -12.81 -2.32 19.03
CA VAL A 110 -14.23 -2.28 19.32
C VAL A 110 -15.04 -2.61 18.06
N SER A 111 -16.29 -3.13 18.25
CA SER A 111 -17.26 -3.27 17.17
C SER A 111 -17.68 -1.88 16.65
N PRO A 112 -17.95 -1.71 15.34
CA PRO A 112 -17.96 -2.72 14.27
C PRO A 112 -16.58 -2.93 13.61
N PHE A 113 -15.52 -2.27 14.05
CA PHE A 113 -14.21 -2.32 13.39
C PHE A 113 -13.54 -3.68 13.54
N ILE A 114 -13.58 -4.26 14.75
CA ILE A 114 -13.03 -5.61 14.97
C ILE A 114 -13.75 -6.67 14.15
N ASP A 115 -15.06 -6.51 13.95
CA ASP A 115 -15.85 -7.48 13.20
C ASP A 115 -15.50 -7.44 11.72
N ARG A 116 -15.40 -6.25 11.12
CA ARG A 116 -14.94 -6.05 9.74
C ARG A 116 -13.51 -6.58 9.51
N ARG A 117 -12.62 -6.36 10.48
CA ARG A 117 -11.25 -6.89 10.41
C ARG A 117 -11.24 -8.42 10.40
N ARG A 118 -12.04 -9.04 11.26
CA ARG A 118 -12.16 -10.50 11.36
C ARG A 118 -12.79 -11.10 10.10
N GLU A 119 -13.88 -10.52 9.62
CA GLU A 119 -14.55 -10.93 8.39
C GLU A 119 -13.59 -10.88 7.20
N ASN A 120 -12.91 -9.75 7.00
CA ASN A 120 -11.93 -9.60 5.92
C ASN A 120 -10.77 -10.59 6.04
N GLY A 121 -10.18 -10.74 7.23
CA GLY A 121 -9.03 -11.61 7.44
C GLY A 121 -9.37 -13.09 7.24
N TRP A 122 -10.45 -13.57 7.85
CA TRP A 122 -10.87 -14.96 7.73
C TRP A 122 -11.49 -15.27 6.36
N GLY A 123 -12.14 -14.30 5.72
CA GLY A 123 -12.58 -14.42 4.34
C GLY A 123 -11.41 -14.64 3.39
N LEU A 124 -10.34 -13.85 3.51
CA LEU A 124 -9.13 -14.02 2.70
C LEU A 124 -8.47 -15.37 2.95
N TYR A 125 -8.25 -15.76 4.20
CA TYR A 125 -7.65 -17.05 4.54
C TYR A 125 -8.51 -18.23 4.08
N GLY A 126 -9.83 -18.12 4.18
CA GLY A 126 -10.75 -19.15 3.68
C GLY A 126 -10.61 -19.39 2.18
N LEU A 127 -10.47 -18.33 1.39
CA LEU A 127 -10.21 -18.44 -0.06
C LEU A 127 -8.87 -19.12 -0.38
N LEU A 128 -7.90 -19.05 0.54
CA LEU A 128 -6.59 -19.70 0.42
C LEU A 128 -6.57 -21.10 1.05
N GLY A 129 -7.69 -21.60 1.57
CA GLY A 129 -7.76 -22.87 2.26
C GLY A 129 -6.99 -22.91 3.59
N ILE A 130 -6.84 -21.74 4.24
CA ILE A 130 -6.13 -21.59 5.52
C ILE A 130 -7.16 -21.45 6.64
N THR A 131 -7.12 -22.36 7.62
CA THR A 131 -7.99 -22.33 8.81
C THR A 131 -7.30 -21.65 10.01
N LYS A 132 -8.09 -21.36 11.07
CA LYS A 132 -7.55 -20.72 12.29
C LYS A 132 -6.44 -21.51 12.98
N GLY A 133 -6.38 -22.85 12.78
CA GLY A 133 -5.36 -23.73 13.35
C GLY A 133 -4.06 -23.75 12.55
N ASP A 134 -4.08 -23.33 11.30
CA ASP A 134 -2.98 -23.49 10.34
C ASP A 134 -1.92 -22.37 10.48
N LYS A 135 -1.31 -22.26 11.66
CA LYS A 135 -0.33 -21.18 11.95
C LYS A 135 0.82 -21.13 10.96
N ASP A 136 1.32 -22.28 10.55
CA ASP A 136 2.44 -22.38 9.58
C ASP A 136 2.03 -21.91 8.19
N LYS A 137 0.81 -22.26 7.75
CA LYS A 137 0.28 -21.75 6.48
C LYS A 137 0.02 -20.24 6.52
N MET A 138 -0.48 -19.71 7.64
CA MET A 138 -0.62 -18.27 7.85
C MET A 138 0.74 -17.58 7.77
N TYR A 139 1.74 -18.12 8.44
CA TYR A 139 3.10 -17.61 8.41
C TYR A 139 3.69 -17.61 6.99
N ALA A 140 3.62 -18.73 6.29
CA ALA A 140 4.07 -18.83 4.90
C ALA A 140 3.34 -17.85 3.97
N GLN A 141 2.07 -17.54 4.24
CA GLN A 141 1.32 -16.55 3.47
C GLN A 141 1.82 -15.12 3.69
N HIS A 142 2.36 -14.80 4.86
CA HIS A 142 2.96 -13.48 5.13
C HIS A 142 4.31 -13.27 4.44
N GLN A 143 4.97 -14.35 4.00
CA GLN A 143 6.26 -14.29 3.27
C GLN A 143 6.10 -14.26 1.73
N ARG A 144 4.88 -14.24 1.22
CA ARG A 144 4.57 -14.16 -0.22
C ARG A 144 4.34 -12.73 -0.67
#